data_f154b355700c43f6423326e6a6823eb7
#
_entry.id   f154b355700c43f6423326e6a6823eb7
#
_cell.length_a   1.000
_cell.length_b   1.000
_cell.length_c   1.000
_cell.angle_alpha   90.00
_cell.angle_beta   90.00
_cell.angle_gamma   90.00
#
_symmetry.space_group_name_H-M   'P 1'
#
loop_
_entity.id
_entity.type
_entity.pdbx_description
1 polymer ?
#
loop_
_entity_poly.entity_id
_entity_poly.type
_entity_poly.pdbx_seq_one_letter_code
_entity_poly.pdbx_strand_id
1 'polypeptide(L)'
;TEIILHIAEDSLEFLEEFKIKELLNKYNKFMPIPIKFGTKTEKIEQKKGEEVAEEDKDKTFTEVEVDNIINNPNPAWTKQPTELSAEDYKNFYHELYPMQFEEPLFHIHLNVDYPFNLTGILYFPKLGSDLQIQKDKIQLYQNQVYVTDNVEGIVPEFLMMLRGVVDSPDIPLNVSRSGLQADGAVKKISNYITRKVADKLKSLFNEN
;
A
#
# COMPACT_ATOMS: atom_id res chain seq x y z
N THR A 1 -13.91 -12.87 -20.19
CA THR A 1 -13.33 -11.87 -21.11
C THR A 1 -11.85 -12.15 -21.23
N GLU A 2 -11.33 -12.21 -22.45
CA GLU A 2 -9.92 -12.36 -22.77
C GLU A 2 -9.42 -11.09 -23.45
N ILE A 3 -8.23 -10.63 -23.10
CA ILE A 3 -7.56 -9.49 -23.73
C ILE A 3 -6.20 -9.96 -24.22
N ILE A 4 -5.97 -9.89 -25.54
CA ILE A 4 -4.72 -10.27 -26.17
C ILE A 4 -4.01 -9.02 -26.66
N LEU A 5 -2.79 -8.79 -26.18
CA LEU A 5 -1.95 -7.68 -26.60
C LEU A 5 -0.81 -8.22 -27.47
N HIS A 6 -0.68 -7.70 -28.68
CA HIS A 6 0.46 -7.99 -29.55
C HIS A 6 1.55 -6.97 -29.28
N ILE A 7 2.68 -7.44 -28.75
CA ILE A 7 3.80 -6.57 -28.34
C ILE A 7 4.72 -6.31 -29.55
N ALA A 8 5.07 -5.04 -29.75
CA ALA A 8 5.96 -4.62 -30.82
C ALA A 8 7.41 -5.03 -30.51
N GLU A 9 8.27 -5.13 -31.55
CA GLU A 9 9.65 -5.58 -31.42
C GLU A 9 10.50 -4.68 -30.51
N ASP A 10 10.22 -3.40 -30.44
CA ASP A 10 10.88 -2.41 -29.57
C ASP A 10 10.45 -2.47 -28.11
N SER A 11 9.48 -3.32 -27.79
CA SER A 11 8.82 -3.40 -26.47
C SER A 11 8.80 -4.82 -25.92
N LEU A 12 9.66 -5.71 -26.39
CA LEU A 12 9.73 -7.13 -26.00
C LEU A 12 10.00 -7.34 -24.50
N GLU A 13 10.52 -6.34 -23.79
CA GLU A 13 10.70 -6.39 -22.34
C GLU A 13 9.39 -6.70 -21.59
N PHE A 14 8.23 -6.31 -22.14
CA PHE A 14 6.92 -6.60 -21.56
C PHE A 14 6.43 -8.05 -21.75
N LEU A 15 7.21 -8.91 -22.40
CA LEU A 15 7.02 -10.36 -22.42
C LEU A 15 7.74 -11.06 -21.26
N GLU A 16 8.63 -10.34 -20.57
CA GLU A 16 9.37 -10.88 -19.43
C GLU A 16 8.50 -10.91 -18.17
N GLU A 17 8.43 -12.07 -17.53
CA GLU A 17 7.65 -12.28 -16.29
C GLU A 17 8.01 -11.26 -15.20
N PHE A 18 9.31 -11.01 -15.03
CA PHE A 18 9.79 -10.04 -14.04
C PHE A 18 9.25 -8.64 -14.30
N LYS A 19 9.24 -8.21 -15.58
CA LYS A 19 8.75 -6.89 -15.97
C LYS A 19 7.27 -6.72 -15.70
N ILE A 20 6.49 -7.75 -15.99
CA ILE A 20 5.05 -7.74 -15.68
C ILE A 20 4.81 -7.71 -14.18
N LYS A 21 5.54 -8.51 -13.39
CA LYS A 21 5.43 -8.48 -11.92
C LYS A 21 5.79 -7.12 -11.34
N GLU A 22 6.84 -6.47 -11.85
CA GLU A 22 7.22 -5.10 -11.45
C GLU A 22 6.07 -4.12 -11.67
N LEU A 23 5.47 -4.13 -12.86
CA LEU A 23 4.36 -3.25 -13.21
C LEU A 23 3.11 -3.52 -12.35
N LEU A 24 2.76 -4.78 -12.16
CA LEU A 24 1.62 -5.17 -11.35
C LEU A 24 1.82 -4.77 -9.88
N ASN A 25 3.02 -4.96 -9.33
CA ASN A 25 3.35 -4.52 -7.98
C ASN A 25 3.34 -2.99 -7.83
N LYS A 26 3.74 -2.26 -8.86
CA LYS A 26 3.76 -0.80 -8.82
C LYS A 26 2.37 -0.19 -8.88
N TYR A 27 1.54 -0.66 -9.81
CA TYR A 27 0.27 0.00 -10.14
C TYR A 27 -0.96 -0.69 -9.55
N ASN A 28 -0.87 -1.99 -9.27
CA ASN A 28 -2.01 -2.82 -8.91
C ASN A 28 -1.89 -3.47 -7.52
N LYS A 29 -0.85 -3.09 -6.76
CA LYS A 29 -0.52 -3.70 -5.45
C LYS A 29 -1.71 -3.82 -4.50
N PHE A 30 -2.62 -2.85 -4.54
CA PHE A 30 -3.76 -2.76 -3.63
C PHE A 30 -5.10 -2.74 -4.34
N MET A 31 -5.16 -3.14 -5.62
CA MET A 31 -6.44 -3.24 -6.31
C MET A 31 -7.42 -4.11 -5.53
N PRO A 32 -8.72 -3.73 -5.46
CA PRO A 32 -9.72 -4.43 -4.63
C PRO A 32 -10.13 -5.80 -5.21
N ILE A 33 -9.59 -6.18 -6.37
CA ILE A 33 -9.85 -7.47 -7.03
C ILE A 33 -8.54 -8.28 -7.00
N PRO A 34 -8.58 -9.55 -6.52
CA PRO A 34 -7.41 -10.41 -6.55
C PRO A 34 -6.87 -10.62 -7.96
N ILE A 35 -5.57 -10.46 -8.13
CA ILE A 35 -4.87 -10.66 -9.41
C ILE A 35 -4.02 -11.91 -9.30
N LYS A 36 -4.40 -12.96 -10.05
CA LYS A 36 -3.61 -14.17 -10.19
C LYS A 36 -2.53 -13.96 -11.23
N PHE A 37 -1.28 -14.26 -10.87
CA PHE A 37 -0.17 -14.29 -11.80
C PHE A 37 0.70 -15.53 -11.56
N GLY A 38 0.42 -16.58 -12.33
CA GLY A 38 1.05 -17.88 -12.17
C GLY A 38 0.57 -18.64 -10.92
N THR A 39 1.41 -19.57 -10.50
CA THR A 39 1.19 -20.41 -9.31
C THR A 39 2.38 -20.32 -8.38
N LYS A 40 2.20 -20.66 -7.12
CA LYS A 40 3.27 -20.79 -6.11
C LYS A 40 3.10 -22.07 -5.33
N THR A 41 4.20 -22.61 -4.80
CA THR A 41 4.17 -23.77 -3.91
C THR A 41 4.07 -23.29 -2.47
N GLU A 42 3.03 -23.71 -1.77
CA GLU A 42 2.87 -23.47 -0.33
C GLU A 42 3.06 -24.76 0.46
N LYS A 43 3.73 -24.65 1.62
CA LYS A 43 3.88 -25.74 2.57
C LYS A 43 2.72 -25.70 3.55
N ILE A 44 1.84 -26.68 3.49
CA ILE A 44 0.71 -26.82 4.39
C ILE A 44 1.04 -27.85 5.46
N GLU A 45 0.85 -27.49 6.73
CA GLU A 45 0.98 -28.45 7.84
C GLU A 45 -0.06 -29.57 7.71
N GLN A 46 0.41 -30.80 7.79
CA GLN A 46 -0.49 -31.96 7.79
C GLN A 46 -1.33 -31.98 9.05
N LYS A 47 -2.65 -31.88 8.90
CA LYS A 47 -3.57 -32.13 10.01
C LYS A 47 -3.58 -33.66 10.31
N LYS A 48 -3.31 -34.02 11.56
CA LYS A 48 -3.43 -35.43 12.04
C LYS A 48 -4.83 -35.94 11.71
N GLY A 49 -4.93 -36.87 10.76
CA GLY A 49 -6.19 -37.53 10.40
C GLY A 49 -6.57 -37.59 8.94
N GLU A 50 -5.81 -36.98 8.04
CA GLU A 50 -6.02 -37.11 6.58
C GLU A 50 -5.22 -38.31 6.04
N GLU A 51 -5.83 -39.08 5.11
CA GLU A 51 -5.15 -40.21 4.44
C GLU A 51 -4.04 -39.64 3.54
N VAL A 52 -2.80 -39.81 3.96
CA VAL A 52 -1.61 -39.40 3.24
C VAL A 52 -0.97 -40.60 2.56
N ALA A 53 -0.43 -40.41 1.35
CA ALA A 53 0.32 -41.41 0.65
C ALA A 53 1.49 -41.95 1.53
N GLU A 54 1.81 -43.26 1.44
CA GLU A 54 2.79 -43.92 2.35
C GLU A 54 4.18 -43.26 2.35
N GLU A 55 4.54 -42.57 1.28
CA GLU A 55 5.82 -41.89 1.11
C GLU A 55 5.94 -40.55 1.90
N ASP A 56 4.82 -40.00 2.38
CA ASP A 56 4.78 -38.68 3.05
C ASP A 56 4.50 -38.73 4.55
N LYS A 57 4.41 -39.94 5.13
CA LYS A 57 4.07 -40.16 6.55
C LYS A 57 5.04 -39.54 7.56
N ASP A 58 6.29 -39.30 7.14
CA ASP A 58 7.33 -38.66 7.97
C ASP A 58 7.51 -37.13 7.68
N LYS A 59 6.80 -36.58 6.72
CA LYS A 59 6.87 -35.16 6.42
C LYS A 59 5.83 -34.37 7.23
N THR A 60 6.28 -33.36 7.95
CA THR A 60 5.43 -32.45 8.73
C THR A 60 4.62 -31.51 7.84
N PHE A 61 5.00 -31.38 6.57
CA PHE A 61 4.42 -30.44 5.59
C PHE A 61 4.20 -31.15 4.25
N THR A 62 3.08 -30.84 3.62
CA THR A 62 2.80 -31.18 2.20
C THR A 62 2.95 -29.94 1.35
N GLU A 63 3.67 -30.07 0.23
CA GLU A 63 3.78 -29.01 -0.76
C GLU A 63 2.58 -29.05 -1.70
N VAL A 64 1.84 -27.96 -1.76
CA VAL A 64 0.65 -27.82 -2.63
C VAL A 64 0.85 -26.62 -3.55
N GLU A 65 0.56 -26.82 -4.83
CA GLU A 65 0.55 -25.74 -5.80
C GLU A 65 -0.75 -24.94 -5.68
N VAL A 66 -0.64 -23.65 -5.41
CA VAL A 66 -1.77 -22.74 -5.24
C VAL A 66 -1.64 -21.54 -6.19
N ASP A 67 -2.76 -20.88 -6.44
CA ASP A 67 -2.78 -19.66 -7.23
C ASP A 67 -1.91 -18.58 -6.58
N ASN A 68 -1.00 -17.99 -7.36
CA ASN A 68 -0.19 -16.88 -6.89
C ASN A 68 -0.96 -15.57 -7.04
N ILE A 69 -1.63 -15.13 -5.97
CA ILE A 69 -2.25 -13.80 -5.89
C ILE A 69 -1.18 -12.80 -5.51
N ILE A 70 -0.96 -11.80 -6.36
CA ILE A 70 0.18 -10.88 -6.26
C ILE A 70 -0.15 -9.54 -5.62
N ASN A 71 -1.41 -9.24 -5.41
CA ASN A 71 -1.86 -7.99 -4.80
C ASN A 71 -2.57 -8.24 -3.46
N ASN A 72 -2.67 -7.18 -2.65
CA ASN A 72 -3.43 -7.18 -1.41
C ASN A 72 -4.76 -6.41 -1.61
N PRO A 73 -5.89 -7.10 -1.83
CA PRO A 73 -7.18 -6.44 -2.07
C PRO A 73 -7.81 -5.82 -0.80
N ASN A 74 -7.28 -6.12 0.38
CA ASN A 74 -7.80 -5.66 1.68
C ASN A 74 -6.71 -4.97 2.52
N PRO A 75 -6.10 -3.89 2.01
CA PRO A 75 -5.01 -3.22 2.73
C PRO A 75 -5.49 -2.56 4.03
N ALA A 76 -4.55 -2.35 4.95
CA ALA A 76 -4.87 -1.89 6.31
C ALA A 76 -5.66 -0.57 6.34
N TRP A 77 -5.42 0.35 5.41
CA TRP A 77 -6.12 1.65 5.43
C TRP A 77 -7.62 1.59 5.07
N THR A 78 -8.11 0.47 4.53
CA THR A 78 -9.54 0.29 4.23
C THR A 78 -10.34 -0.19 5.44
N LYS A 79 -9.65 -0.60 6.49
CA LYS A 79 -10.26 -1.08 7.75
C LYS A 79 -10.52 0.07 8.71
N GLN A 80 -11.39 -0.14 9.69
CA GLN A 80 -11.56 0.83 10.76
C GLN A 80 -10.34 0.83 11.71
N PRO A 81 -9.96 1.97 12.29
CA PRO A 81 -8.84 2.02 13.25
C PRO A 81 -8.99 1.06 14.44
N THR A 82 -10.22 0.77 14.84
CA THR A 82 -10.56 -0.14 15.95
C THR A 82 -10.36 -1.62 15.61
N GLU A 83 -10.21 -1.96 14.34
CA GLU A 83 -9.99 -3.33 13.85
C GLU A 83 -8.51 -3.65 13.72
N LEU A 84 -7.63 -2.66 13.89
CA LEU A 84 -6.19 -2.79 13.69
C LEU A 84 -5.44 -2.71 15.02
N SER A 85 -4.52 -3.65 15.20
CA SER A 85 -3.53 -3.64 16.28
C SER A 85 -2.30 -2.79 15.92
N ALA A 86 -1.47 -2.49 16.90
CA ALA A 86 -0.19 -1.81 16.67
C ALA A 86 0.72 -2.60 15.70
N GLU A 87 0.65 -3.93 15.77
CA GLU A 87 1.42 -4.82 14.89
C GLU A 87 0.92 -4.75 13.44
N ASP A 88 -0.40 -4.64 13.21
CA ASP A 88 -0.96 -4.48 11.86
C ASP A 88 -0.46 -3.21 11.18
N TYR A 89 -0.32 -2.10 11.94
CA TYR A 89 0.25 -0.87 11.39
C TYR A 89 1.74 -1.02 11.03
N LYS A 90 2.52 -1.75 11.83
CA LYS A 90 3.93 -2.03 11.52
C LYS A 90 4.07 -2.93 10.30
N ASN A 91 3.30 -4.01 10.25
CA ASN A 91 3.29 -4.93 9.12
C ASN A 91 2.92 -4.22 7.82
N PHE A 92 1.93 -3.33 7.88
CA PHE A 92 1.55 -2.53 6.74
C PHE A 92 2.66 -1.52 6.33
N TYR A 93 3.38 -0.94 7.29
CA TYR A 93 4.54 -0.10 6.99
C TYR A 93 5.62 -0.88 6.22
N HIS A 94 5.95 -2.09 6.66
CA HIS A 94 6.92 -2.95 5.96
C HIS A 94 6.39 -3.48 4.62
N GLU A 95 5.08 -3.68 4.50
CA GLU A 95 4.46 -3.98 3.21
C GLU A 95 4.65 -2.83 2.21
N LEU A 96 4.47 -1.58 2.64
CA LEU A 96 4.70 -0.41 1.79
C LEU A 96 6.17 -0.21 1.45
N TYR A 97 7.05 -0.42 2.42
CA TYR A 97 8.49 -0.12 2.35
C TYR A 97 9.35 -1.32 2.77
N PRO A 98 9.43 -2.38 1.94
CA PRO A 98 10.11 -3.63 2.30
C PRO A 98 11.62 -3.46 2.59
N MET A 99 12.25 -2.41 2.07
CA MET A 99 13.67 -2.12 2.28
C MET A 99 13.94 -1.25 3.53
N GLN A 100 12.90 -0.84 4.25
CA GLN A 100 13.03 -0.07 5.48
C GLN A 100 13.00 -1.01 6.68
N PHE A 101 14.13 -1.09 7.38
CA PHE A 101 14.26 -1.96 8.57
C PHE A 101 13.88 -1.25 9.87
N GLU A 102 13.86 0.09 9.86
CA GLU A 102 13.47 0.88 11.03
C GLU A 102 11.97 1.06 11.11
N GLU A 103 11.42 0.92 12.31
CA GLU A 103 10.02 1.19 12.58
C GLU A 103 9.73 2.69 12.55
N PRO A 104 8.52 3.10 12.13
CA PRO A 104 8.11 4.50 12.19
C PRO A 104 7.95 4.94 13.65
N LEU A 105 8.17 6.23 13.93
CA LEU A 105 7.97 6.81 15.27
C LEU A 105 6.51 6.76 15.70
N PHE A 106 5.60 7.04 14.79
CA PHE A 106 4.16 6.94 14.98
C PHE A 106 3.44 6.89 13.63
N HIS A 107 2.18 6.58 13.69
CA HIS A 107 1.28 6.61 12.54
C HIS A 107 0.05 7.46 12.80
N ILE A 108 -0.61 7.87 11.72
CA ILE A 108 -1.89 8.58 11.73
C ILE A 108 -2.80 7.85 10.78
N HIS A 109 -3.88 7.27 11.29
CA HIS A 109 -4.92 6.65 10.47
C HIS A 109 -5.95 7.73 10.09
N LEU A 110 -6.11 7.93 8.79
CA LEU A 110 -7.11 8.80 8.20
C LEU A 110 -8.34 7.97 7.86
N ASN A 111 -9.48 8.37 8.40
CA ASN A 111 -10.77 7.73 8.10
C ASN A 111 -11.86 8.78 8.23
N VAL A 112 -12.29 9.34 7.10
CA VAL A 112 -13.26 10.43 7.00
C VAL A 112 -14.20 10.12 5.86
N ASP A 113 -15.48 10.26 6.10
CA ASP A 113 -16.57 10.07 5.14
C ASP A 113 -17.35 11.37 4.84
N TYR A 114 -17.19 12.39 5.70
CA TYR A 114 -17.82 13.70 5.54
C TYR A 114 -16.91 14.82 6.07
N PRO A 115 -16.77 15.95 5.38
CA PRO A 115 -17.41 16.43 4.15
C PRO A 115 -16.74 15.94 2.86
N PHE A 116 -15.81 15.03 2.93
CA PHE A 116 -15.14 14.36 1.81
C PHE A 116 -14.73 12.96 2.24
N ASN A 117 -14.57 12.05 1.30
CA ASN A 117 -14.09 10.72 1.56
C ASN A 117 -12.55 10.71 1.53
N LEU A 118 -11.95 10.33 2.64
CA LEU A 118 -10.50 10.22 2.77
C LEU A 118 -10.15 9.08 3.70
N THR A 119 -9.45 8.11 3.19
CA THR A 119 -8.83 7.05 3.98
C THR A 119 -7.33 7.04 3.77
N GLY A 120 -6.58 6.39 4.65
CA GLY A 120 -5.15 6.31 4.50
C GLY A 120 -4.44 6.08 5.83
N ILE A 121 -3.16 5.75 5.73
CA ILE A 121 -2.28 5.66 6.89
C ILE A 121 -1.00 6.42 6.56
N LEU A 122 -0.72 7.44 7.36
CA LEU A 122 0.50 8.22 7.28
C LEU A 122 1.44 7.79 8.39
N TYR A 123 2.71 7.68 8.07
CA TYR A 123 3.78 7.32 9.00
C TYR A 123 4.79 8.44 9.13
N PHE A 124 5.23 8.70 10.33
CA PHE A 124 6.37 9.56 10.60
C PHE A 124 7.61 8.68 10.75
N PRO A 125 8.55 8.73 9.79
CA PRO A 125 9.74 7.88 9.84
C PRO A 125 10.65 8.29 10.99
N LYS A 126 11.40 7.34 11.53
CA LYS A 126 12.53 7.65 12.39
C LYS A 126 13.63 8.26 11.53
N LEU A 127 14.04 9.46 11.85
CA LEU A 127 15.13 10.13 11.16
C LEU A 127 16.45 9.53 11.63
N GLY A 128 17.14 8.80 10.76
CA GLY A 128 18.51 8.34 10.99
C GLY A 128 19.53 9.49 10.88
N SER A 129 20.77 9.21 11.24
CA SER A 129 21.89 10.17 11.12
C SER A 129 22.20 10.59 9.68
N ASP A 130 21.83 9.78 8.71
CA ASP A 130 21.88 10.11 7.30
C ASP A 130 20.58 10.77 6.87
N LEU A 131 20.62 12.09 6.81
CA LEU A 131 19.58 12.94 6.20
C LEU A 131 19.46 12.71 4.67
N GLN A 132 19.43 11.46 4.24
CA GLN A 132 18.94 11.17 2.90
C GLN A 132 17.43 11.40 2.94
N ILE A 133 17.01 12.54 2.43
CA ILE A 133 15.61 12.81 2.04
C ILE A 133 15.26 11.73 1.02
N GLN A 134 14.81 10.61 1.54
CA GLN A 134 14.66 9.39 0.78
C GLN A 134 13.42 9.47 -0.11
N LYS A 135 13.52 8.76 -1.22
CA LYS A 135 12.57 8.64 -2.31
C LYS A 135 11.19 8.10 -1.93
N ASP A 136 11.00 7.66 -0.68
CA ASP A 136 9.75 7.07 -0.23
C ASP A 136 8.75 8.17 0.11
N LYS A 137 7.89 8.44 -0.82
CA LYS A 137 6.87 9.49 -0.76
C LYS A 137 5.53 8.90 -0.29
N ILE A 138 4.61 9.78 0.04
CA ILE A 138 3.21 9.40 0.20
C ILE A 138 2.67 8.98 -1.17
N GLN A 139 2.01 7.83 -1.19
CA GLN A 139 1.37 7.29 -2.39
C GLN A 139 -0.11 7.67 -2.39
N LEU A 140 -0.57 8.24 -3.49
CA LEU A 140 -1.97 8.57 -3.69
C LEU A 140 -2.67 7.45 -4.43
N TYR A 141 -3.82 7.06 -3.88
CA TYR A 141 -4.77 6.12 -4.47
C TYR A 141 -6.13 6.77 -4.68
N GLN A 142 -6.90 6.21 -5.56
CA GLN A 142 -8.31 6.50 -5.75
C GLN A 142 -9.07 5.18 -5.85
N ASN A 143 -9.86 4.85 -4.82
CA ASN A 143 -10.52 3.56 -4.68
C ASN A 143 -9.53 2.39 -4.84
N GLN A 144 -8.42 2.42 -4.09
CA GLN A 144 -7.34 1.42 -4.11
C GLN A 144 -6.58 1.31 -5.44
N VAL A 145 -6.85 2.17 -6.43
CA VAL A 145 -6.10 2.24 -7.67
C VAL A 145 -5.02 3.30 -7.54
N TYR A 146 -3.76 2.91 -7.76
CA TYR A 146 -2.62 3.82 -7.69
C TYR A 146 -2.74 4.96 -8.70
N VAL A 147 -2.48 6.17 -8.25
CA VAL A 147 -2.49 7.38 -9.07
C VAL A 147 -1.09 7.94 -9.26
N THR A 148 -0.45 8.34 -8.16
CA THR A 148 0.87 8.99 -8.19
C THR A 148 1.52 8.98 -6.80
N ASP A 149 2.82 9.15 -6.75
CA ASP A 149 3.59 9.46 -5.55
C ASP A 149 3.98 10.95 -5.45
N ASN A 150 3.58 11.75 -6.44
CA ASN A 150 3.69 13.20 -6.37
C ASN A 150 2.40 13.81 -5.80
N VAL A 151 2.40 14.08 -4.50
CA VAL A 151 1.26 14.61 -3.75
C VAL A 151 1.37 16.12 -3.47
N GLU A 152 2.10 16.86 -4.32
CA GLU A 152 2.17 18.31 -4.23
C GLU A 152 0.77 18.93 -4.25
N GLY A 153 0.52 19.83 -3.31
CA GLY A 153 -0.79 20.47 -3.11
C GLY A 153 -1.76 19.70 -2.23
N ILE A 154 -1.62 18.37 -2.06
CA ILE A 154 -2.41 17.60 -1.09
C ILE A 154 -1.72 17.62 0.28
N VAL A 155 -0.43 17.41 0.31
CA VAL A 155 0.37 17.43 1.53
C VAL A 155 1.26 18.68 1.49
N PRO A 156 1.19 19.55 2.51
CA PRO A 156 2.06 20.71 2.59
C PRO A 156 3.53 20.32 2.58
N GLU A 157 4.38 21.16 2.00
CA GLU A 157 5.81 20.91 1.83
C GLU A 157 6.53 20.54 3.15
N PHE A 158 6.16 21.19 4.25
CA PHE A 158 6.76 20.89 5.56
C PHE A 158 6.37 19.51 6.14
N LEU A 159 5.38 18.83 5.55
CA LEU A 159 4.98 17.47 5.90
C LEU A 159 5.50 16.42 4.89
N MET A 160 6.34 16.81 3.94
CA MET A 160 6.89 15.89 2.92
C MET A 160 7.80 14.79 3.50
N MET A 161 8.18 14.88 4.77
CA MET A 161 8.87 13.79 5.47
C MET A 161 7.94 12.63 5.82
N LEU A 162 6.63 12.83 5.79
CA LEU A 162 5.67 11.76 6.01
C LEU A 162 5.69 10.78 4.85
N ARG A 163 5.43 9.53 5.18
CA ARG A 163 5.30 8.40 4.25
C ARG A 163 3.93 7.76 4.41
N GLY A 164 3.54 6.90 3.53
CA GLY A 164 2.30 6.15 3.65
C GLY A 164 1.40 6.24 2.44
N VAL A 165 0.12 6.13 2.70
CA VAL A 165 -0.92 6.08 1.68
C VAL A 165 -2.02 7.08 2.01
N VAL A 166 -2.51 7.74 0.97
CA VAL A 166 -3.74 8.53 0.98
C VAL A 166 -4.63 8.01 -0.14
N ASP A 167 -5.87 7.69 0.18
CA ASP A 167 -6.88 7.23 -0.77
C ASP A 167 -8.13 8.10 -0.67
N SER A 168 -8.52 8.71 -1.77
CA SER A 168 -9.70 9.56 -1.81
C SER A 168 -10.32 9.58 -3.21
N PRO A 169 -11.60 9.24 -3.35
CA PRO A 169 -12.34 9.39 -4.60
C PRO A 169 -12.65 10.85 -4.95
N ASP A 170 -12.56 11.76 -3.96
CA ASP A 170 -12.95 13.16 -4.10
C ASP A 170 -11.81 14.04 -4.60
N ILE A 171 -10.61 13.50 -4.75
CA ILE A 171 -9.48 14.22 -5.35
C ILE A 171 -9.64 14.24 -6.87
N PRO A 172 -9.82 15.42 -7.47
CA PRO A 172 -9.97 15.55 -8.92
C PRO A 172 -8.64 15.22 -9.60
N LEU A 173 -8.70 14.28 -10.53
CA LEU A 173 -7.57 13.89 -11.37
C LEU A 173 -7.68 14.55 -12.73
N ASN A 174 -6.53 14.76 -13.40
CA ASN A 174 -6.55 15.10 -14.81
C ASN A 174 -7.09 13.93 -15.67
N VAL A 175 -7.38 14.18 -16.94
CA VAL A 175 -7.96 13.17 -17.84
C VAL A 175 -7.09 11.93 -17.96
N SER A 176 -5.77 12.06 -17.90
CA SER A 176 -4.80 10.97 -17.93
C SER A 176 -4.63 10.24 -16.60
N ARG A 177 -5.25 10.73 -15.52
CA ARG A 177 -5.06 10.26 -14.14
C ARG A 177 -3.61 10.30 -13.63
N SER A 178 -2.72 10.99 -14.33
CA SER A 178 -1.29 11.07 -13.99
C SER A 178 -0.94 12.28 -13.13
N GLY A 179 -1.91 13.13 -12.79
CA GLY A 179 -1.68 14.34 -12.00
C GLY A 179 -2.95 14.88 -11.38
N LEU A 180 -2.78 15.78 -10.45
CA LEU A 180 -3.84 16.40 -9.67
C LEU A 180 -4.30 17.70 -10.32
N GLN A 181 -5.59 18.02 -10.17
CA GLN A 181 -6.09 19.35 -10.46
C GLN A 181 -6.13 20.16 -9.17
N ALA A 182 -5.61 21.37 -9.21
CA ALA A 182 -5.72 22.32 -8.10
C ALA A 182 -7.20 22.71 -7.92
N ASP A 183 -7.85 22.17 -6.90
CA ASP A 183 -9.26 22.40 -6.59
C ASP A 183 -9.47 22.69 -5.10
N GLY A 184 -10.63 23.24 -4.80
CA GLY A 184 -11.09 23.50 -3.44
C GLY A 184 -11.17 22.23 -2.57
N ALA A 185 -11.45 21.07 -3.15
CA ALA A 185 -11.45 19.77 -2.47
C ALA A 185 -10.04 19.40 -1.97
N VAL A 186 -9.04 19.53 -2.83
CA VAL A 186 -7.62 19.28 -2.49
C VAL A 186 -7.18 20.12 -1.31
N LYS A 187 -7.54 21.42 -1.31
CA LYS A 187 -7.21 22.34 -0.22
C LYS A 187 -7.87 21.94 1.11
N LYS A 188 -9.11 21.48 1.10
CA LYS A 188 -9.80 20.98 2.30
C LYS A 188 -9.12 19.74 2.85
N ILE A 189 -8.77 18.79 1.98
CA ILE A 189 -8.05 17.56 2.36
C ILE A 189 -6.67 17.91 2.94
N SER A 190 -5.93 18.80 2.31
CA SER A 190 -4.63 19.28 2.77
C SER A 190 -4.70 19.89 4.17
N ASN A 191 -5.67 20.78 4.41
CA ASN A 191 -5.91 21.38 5.72
C ASN A 191 -6.28 20.34 6.78
N TYR A 192 -7.08 19.35 6.41
CA TYR A 192 -7.44 18.26 7.33
C TYR A 192 -6.23 17.42 7.73
N ILE A 193 -5.41 16.99 6.75
CA ILE A 193 -4.18 16.23 7.01
C ILE A 193 -3.26 17.04 7.93
N THR A 194 -3.04 18.31 7.62
CA THR A 194 -2.21 19.22 8.43
C THR A 194 -2.66 19.28 9.88
N ARG A 195 -3.97 19.43 10.10
CA ARG A 195 -4.56 19.47 11.44
C ARG A 195 -4.36 18.16 12.18
N LYS A 196 -4.62 17.03 11.53
CA LYS A 196 -4.42 15.70 12.14
C LYS A 196 -2.98 15.44 12.53
N VAL A 197 -2.01 15.84 11.70
CA VAL A 197 -0.59 15.73 12.02
C VAL A 197 -0.24 16.63 13.21
N ALA A 198 -0.69 17.89 13.21
CA ALA A 198 -0.46 18.82 14.31
C ALA A 198 -1.05 18.32 15.63
N ASP A 199 -2.28 17.80 15.63
CA ASP A 199 -2.94 17.26 16.80
C ASP A 199 -2.17 16.05 17.36
N LYS A 200 -1.69 15.15 16.49
CA LYS A 200 -0.89 13.98 16.90
C LYS A 200 0.45 14.38 17.50
N LEU A 201 1.16 15.31 16.87
CA LEU A 201 2.43 15.83 17.40
C LEU A 201 2.24 16.52 18.77
N LYS A 202 1.16 17.29 18.93
CA LYS A 202 0.81 17.93 20.21
C LYS A 202 0.51 16.91 21.31
N SER A 203 -0.23 15.82 20.98
CA SER A 203 -0.49 14.72 21.92
C SER A 203 0.82 14.10 22.40
N LEU A 204 1.70 13.72 21.46
CA LEU A 204 2.99 13.12 21.79
C LEU A 204 3.89 14.03 22.62
N PHE A 205 3.85 15.33 22.36
CA PHE A 205 4.61 16.31 23.17
C PHE A 205 4.08 16.44 24.59
N ASN A 206 2.80 16.30 24.80
CA ASN A 206 2.18 16.40 26.13
C ASN A 206 2.30 15.09 26.94
N GLU A 207 2.57 13.96 26.31
CA GLU A 207 2.75 12.65 26.95
C GLU A 207 4.20 12.40 27.44
N ASN A 208 5.16 13.24 27.01
CA ASN A 208 6.57 13.24 27.45
C ASN A 208 6.89 14.44 28.33
#